data_a8f84567e07f0d2f50592fb3019340b2
#
_entry.id   a8f84567e07f0d2f50592fb3019340b2
#
_cell.length_a   1.000
_cell.length_b   1.000
_cell.length_c   1.000
_cell.angle_alpha   90.00
_cell.angle_beta   90.00
_cell.angle_gamma   90.00
#
_symmetry.space_group_name_H-M   'P 1'
#
loop_
_entity.id
_entity.type
_entity.pdbx_description
1 polymer ?
#
loop_
_entity_poly.entity_id
_entity_poly.type
_entity_poly.pdbx_seq_one_letter_code
_entity_poly.pdbx_strand_id
1 'polypeptide(L)'
;RPIEFLRDFHLVDTPGTNSVVKGHQQITERFLPVADLILFVFPVSNPWGAATWDFVSRLPEGANHRIAFIIQQADQRETNDIEVILGHMNDLSIKRIGYAPPIFAVSAKAAYEAKRATPFAKDRYLRSGYPELEDFISRRVCESPARRELLEKWRAQAATALRIVEDRIEEQTRTLHHQDRFLDQIEGEIDTIREQFVSRLSHHLSGVAEVFRNEAAWVSKVLTRRLGALPSIVRLFTGDRTGQEMESLFVERLQ
;
A
#
# COMPACT_ATOMS: atom_id res chain seq x y z
N ARG A 1 9.05 13.02 21.97
CA ARG A 1 7.63 13.19 21.63
C ARG A 1 7.56 13.72 20.21
N PRO A 2 6.70 13.19 19.34
CA PRO A 2 6.47 13.80 18.04
C PRO A 2 5.93 15.21 18.27
N ILE A 3 6.57 16.20 17.64
CA ILE A 3 6.15 17.60 17.72
C ILE A 3 4.96 17.72 16.75
N GLU A 4 3.75 17.90 17.28
CA GLU A 4 2.52 18.05 16.47
C GLU A 4 2.66 19.16 15.43
N PHE A 5 3.32 20.23 15.80
CA PHE A 5 3.62 21.37 14.94
C PHE A 5 4.36 20.99 13.64
N LEU A 6 5.25 19.97 13.65
CA LEU A 6 6.00 19.53 12.47
C LEU A 6 5.25 18.49 11.61
N ARG A 7 4.03 18.10 11.95
CA ARG A 7 3.24 17.18 11.12
C ARG A 7 2.78 17.82 9.81
N ASP A 8 2.57 19.13 9.86
CA ASP A 8 1.92 19.85 8.78
C ASP A 8 2.87 20.54 7.81
N PHE A 9 4.19 20.54 8.09
CA PHE A 9 5.18 21.15 7.21
C PHE A 9 6.57 20.52 7.36
N HIS A 10 7.39 20.70 6.33
CA HIS A 10 8.79 20.31 6.32
C HIS A 10 9.66 21.52 6.65
N LEU A 11 10.50 21.39 7.69
CA LEU A 11 11.52 22.38 8.02
C LEU A 11 12.84 21.97 7.38
N VAL A 12 13.41 22.85 6.55
CA VAL A 12 14.72 22.66 5.92
C VAL A 12 15.69 23.65 6.53
N ASP A 13 16.65 23.17 7.32
CA ASP A 13 17.77 23.99 7.79
C ASP A 13 18.83 24.07 6.69
N THR A 14 19.24 25.29 6.37
CA THR A 14 20.26 25.53 5.33
C THR A 14 21.54 26.07 5.94
N PRO A 15 22.71 25.68 5.44
CA PRO A 15 23.96 26.27 5.88
C PRO A 15 23.97 27.79 5.70
N GLY A 16 24.55 28.51 6.66
CA GLY A 16 24.57 29.99 6.67
C GLY A 16 25.26 30.58 5.43
N THR A 17 24.87 31.79 5.06
CA THR A 17 25.38 32.56 3.90
C THR A 17 26.89 32.83 3.95
N ASN A 18 27.50 32.74 5.12
CA ASN A 18 28.96 32.91 5.31
C ASN A 18 29.73 31.58 5.24
N SER A 19 29.10 30.48 4.84
CA SER A 19 29.80 29.20 4.70
C SER A 19 30.78 29.25 3.52
N VAL A 20 32.04 28.91 3.80
CA VAL A 20 33.14 28.89 2.81
C VAL A 20 32.95 27.77 1.76
N VAL A 21 32.00 26.88 1.96
CA VAL A 21 31.75 25.73 1.10
C VAL A 21 30.80 26.12 -0.02
N LYS A 22 31.31 26.22 -1.27
CA LYS A 22 30.52 26.56 -2.48
C LYS A 22 29.27 25.70 -2.70
N GLY A 23 29.24 24.46 -2.21
CA GLY A 23 28.12 23.56 -2.33
C GLY A 23 26.90 23.98 -1.46
N HIS A 24 27.09 24.75 -0.40
CA HIS A 24 26.00 25.17 0.50
C HIS A 24 25.06 26.19 -0.15
N GLN A 25 25.60 27.08 -0.97
CA GLN A 25 24.79 28.05 -1.72
C GLN A 25 23.86 27.36 -2.72
N GLN A 26 24.36 26.33 -3.42
CA GLN A 26 23.57 25.54 -4.38
C GLN A 26 22.38 24.82 -3.71
N ILE A 27 22.56 24.30 -2.50
CA ILE A 27 21.48 23.65 -1.74
C ILE A 27 20.38 24.69 -1.43
N THR A 28 20.76 25.85 -0.94
CA THR A 28 19.80 26.92 -0.62
C THR A 28 19.04 27.38 -1.86
N GLU A 29 19.75 27.63 -2.97
CA GLU A 29 19.17 28.03 -4.26
C GLU A 29 18.20 27.00 -4.83
N ARG A 30 18.42 25.70 -4.57
CA ARG A 30 17.53 24.62 -5.00
C ARG A 30 16.20 24.59 -4.25
N PHE A 31 16.19 24.95 -2.97
CA PHE A 31 14.97 24.92 -2.15
C PHE A 31 14.14 26.20 -2.22
N LEU A 32 14.76 27.33 -2.53
CA LEU A 32 14.09 28.63 -2.60
C LEU A 32 12.84 28.66 -3.51
N PRO A 33 12.87 28.07 -4.73
CA PRO A 33 11.70 28.10 -5.61
C PRO A 33 10.48 27.36 -5.07
N VAL A 34 10.71 26.33 -4.25
CA VAL A 34 9.67 25.42 -3.75
C VAL A 34 9.25 25.69 -2.30
N ALA A 35 9.94 26.61 -1.61
CA ALA A 35 9.62 26.95 -0.23
C ALA A 35 8.36 27.84 -0.16
N ASP A 36 7.40 27.47 0.67
CA ASP A 36 6.21 28.28 0.98
C ASP A 36 6.54 29.48 1.86
N LEU A 37 7.54 29.34 2.73
CA LEU A 37 8.02 30.36 3.63
C LEU A 37 9.55 30.27 3.76
N ILE A 38 10.23 31.42 3.71
CA ILE A 38 11.67 31.56 3.86
C ILE A 38 11.95 32.43 5.09
N LEU A 39 12.61 31.87 6.09
CA LEU A 39 12.96 32.56 7.32
C LEU A 39 14.44 32.96 7.27
N PHE A 40 14.71 34.25 7.19
CA PHE A 40 16.08 34.78 7.33
C PHE A 40 16.37 35.10 8.78
N VAL A 41 17.32 34.40 9.37
CA VAL A 41 17.68 34.54 10.78
C VAL A 41 18.94 35.40 10.92
N PHE A 42 18.80 36.50 11.66
CA PHE A 42 19.87 37.43 11.96
C PHE A 42 20.14 37.43 13.46
N PRO A 43 21.40 37.46 13.91
CA PRO A 43 21.69 37.72 15.32
C PRO A 43 21.44 39.18 15.63
N VAL A 44 20.90 39.47 16.81
CA VAL A 44 20.65 40.84 17.28
C VAL A 44 21.92 41.69 17.35
N SER A 45 23.08 41.06 17.48
CA SER A 45 24.39 41.70 17.52
C SER A 45 24.86 42.24 16.15
N ASN A 46 24.40 41.63 15.07
CA ASN A 46 24.75 42.03 13.70
C ASN A 46 23.61 41.76 12.70
N PRO A 47 22.50 42.47 12.77
CA PRO A 47 21.39 42.36 11.85
C PRO A 47 21.70 42.91 10.43
N TRP A 48 22.87 43.58 10.30
CA TRP A 48 23.29 44.27 9.09
C TRP A 48 24.26 43.45 8.21
N GLY A 49 24.44 42.17 8.47
CA GLY A 49 25.39 41.31 7.80
C GLY A 49 25.30 41.38 6.25
N ALA A 50 26.29 42.00 5.63
CA ALA A 50 26.29 42.31 4.19
C ALA A 50 26.02 41.09 3.31
N ALA A 51 26.61 39.92 3.64
CA ALA A 51 26.43 38.70 2.88
C ALA A 51 24.98 38.20 2.84
N THR A 52 24.26 38.32 3.98
CA THR A 52 22.84 37.95 4.04
C THR A 52 21.98 38.92 3.22
N TRP A 53 22.24 40.23 3.33
CA TRP A 53 21.53 41.24 2.56
C TRP A 53 21.80 41.12 1.07
N ASP A 54 23.03 40.84 0.63
CA ASP A 54 23.37 40.57 -0.77
C ASP A 54 22.66 39.33 -1.30
N PHE A 55 22.48 38.31 -0.46
CA PHE A 55 21.72 37.11 -0.81
C PHE A 55 20.23 37.44 -0.95
N VAL A 56 19.63 38.14 0.03
CA VAL A 56 18.23 38.58 -0.01
C VAL A 56 17.93 39.43 -1.27
N SER A 57 18.85 40.34 -1.62
CA SER A 57 18.70 41.20 -2.79
C SER A 57 18.74 40.47 -4.14
N ARG A 58 19.26 39.26 -4.18
CA ARG A 58 19.35 38.42 -5.40
C ARG A 58 18.20 37.39 -5.50
N LEU A 59 17.26 37.38 -4.58
CA LEU A 59 16.12 36.49 -4.67
C LEU A 59 15.27 36.78 -5.90
N PRO A 60 14.68 35.75 -6.53
CA PRO A 60 13.80 35.94 -7.68
C PRO A 60 12.60 36.83 -7.36
N GLU A 61 12.12 37.59 -8.36
CA GLU A 61 10.85 38.31 -8.25
C GLU A 61 9.73 37.34 -7.85
N GLY A 62 8.90 37.75 -6.89
CA GLY A 62 7.83 36.91 -6.34
C GLY A 62 8.25 36.09 -5.11
N ALA A 63 9.53 35.94 -4.77
CA ALA A 63 9.95 35.37 -3.48
C ALA A 63 9.67 36.31 -2.30
N ASN A 64 9.60 37.61 -2.54
CA ASN A 64 9.43 38.67 -1.54
C ASN A 64 8.25 38.44 -0.59
N HIS A 65 7.12 37.94 -1.10
CA HIS A 65 5.94 37.65 -0.29
C HIS A 65 6.05 36.39 0.58
N ARG A 66 7.12 35.60 0.38
CA ARG A 66 7.39 34.37 1.13
C ARG A 66 8.51 34.54 2.18
N ILE A 67 9.03 35.74 2.34
CA ILE A 67 10.13 36.04 3.27
C ILE A 67 9.59 36.53 4.60
N ALA A 68 10.21 36.12 5.69
CA ALA A 68 10.12 36.77 6.99
C ALA A 68 11.51 36.84 7.63
N PHE A 69 11.75 37.89 8.39
CA PHE A 69 13.00 38.12 9.09
C PHE A 69 12.87 37.81 10.57
N ILE A 70 13.86 37.13 11.10
CA ILE A 70 13.91 36.76 12.52
C ILE A 70 15.17 37.34 13.13
N ILE A 71 15.00 38.25 14.08
CA ILE A 71 16.08 38.79 14.90
C ILE A 71 16.21 37.88 16.14
N GLN A 72 17.19 37.01 16.13
CA GLN A 72 17.43 36.04 17.20
C GLN A 72 18.28 36.63 18.31
N GLN A 73 18.16 36.08 19.53
CA GLN A 73 18.89 36.53 20.72
C GLN A 73 18.40 37.90 21.23
N ALA A 74 17.11 38.20 21.08
CA ALA A 74 16.51 39.45 21.53
C ALA A 74 16.69 39.72 23.06
N ASP A 75 16.85 38.62 23.84
CA ASP A 75 17.16 38.69 25.28
C ASP A 75 18.51 39.37 25.63
N GLN A 76 19.38 39.61 24.63
CA GLN A 76 20.67 40.28 24.81
C GLN A 76 20.59 41.80 24.64
N ARG A 77 19.40 42.36 24.40
CA ARG A 77 19.16 43.79 24.21
C ARG A 77 17.96 44.28 24.99
N GLU A 78 17.92 45.54 25.27
CA GLU A 78 16.76 46.20 25.87
C GLU A 78 15.65 46.37 24.84
N THR A 79 14.40 46.48 25.28
CA THR A 79 13.23 46.61 24.41
C THR A 79 13.34 47.79 23.45
N ASN A 80 13.82 48.94 23.92
CA ASN A 80 14.01 50.13 23.10
C ASN A 80 15.04 49.94 21.99
N ASP A 81 16.13 49.20 22.26
CA ASP A 81 17.14 48.85 21.23
C ASP A 81 16.53 47.94 20.17
N ILE A 82 15.70 46.98 20.60
CA ILE A 82 15.02 46.07 19.65
C ILE A 82 14.09 46.86 18.73
N GLU A 83 13.32 47.82 19.24
CA GLU A 83 12.44 48.66 18.41
C GLU A 83 13.23 49.44 17.35
N VAL A 84 14.38 50.03 17.73
CA VAL A 84 15.25 50.73 16.81
C VAL A 84 15.81 49.80 15.74
N ILE A 85 16.23 48.58 16.15
CA ILE A 85 16.72 47.57 15.19
C ILE A 85 15.61 47.15 14.19
N LEU A 86 14.39 46.89 14.69
CA LEU A 86 13.26 46.53 13.84
C LEU A 86 12.91 47.64 12.84
N GLY A 87 12.86 48.89 13.29
CA GLY A 87 12.63 50.05 12.44
C GLY A 87 13.67 50.16 11.33
N HIS A 88 14.95 50.06 11.67
CA HIS A 88 16.04 50.15 10.68
C HIS A 88 16.06 48.95 9.70
N MET A 89 15.75 47.73 10.21
CA MET A 89 15.61 46.54 9.32
C MET A 89 14.47 46.73 8.33
N ASN A 90 13.37 47.30 8.74
CA ASN A 90 12.23 47.62 7.87
C ASN A 90 12.63 48.59 6.77
N ASP A 91 13.29 49.72 7.14
CA ASP A 91 13.77 50.74 6.17
C ASP A 91 14.80 50.16 5.17
N LEU A 92 15.71 49.32 5.68
CA LEU A 92 16.70 48.66 4.86
C LEU A 92 16.07 47.68 3.88
N SER A 93 15.04 46.95 4.32
CA SER A 93 14.27 46.04 3.47
C SER A 93 13.62 46.78 2.30
N ILE A 94 12.92 47.85 2.60
CA ILE A 94 12.29 48.70 1.57
C ILE A 94 13.34 49.19 0.56
N LYS A 95 14.51 49.64 1.04
CA LYS A 95 15.60 50.15 0.16
C LYS A 95 16.24 49.05 -0.69
N ARG A 96 16.41 47.85 -0.18
CA ARG A 96 17.14 46.76 -0.83
C ARG A 96 16.29 45.87 -1.73
N ILE A 97 15.06 45.58 -1.33
CA ILE A 97 14.18 44.64 -2.00
C ILE A 97 12.81 45.21 -2.37
N GLY A 98 12.59 46.54 -2.10
CA GLY A 98 11.32 47.20 -2.43
C GLY A 98 10.10 46.73 -1.63
N TYR A 99 10.31 45.94 -0.58
CA TYR A 99 9.26 45.31 0.21
C TYR A 99 9.65 45.27 1.70
N ALA A 100 8.66 45.38 2.57
CA ALA A 100 8.82 45.25 4.02
C ALA A 100 8.29 43.88 4.50
N PRO A 101 9.13 42.85 4.61
CA PRO A 101 8.69 41.56 5.13
C PRO A 101 8.36 41.62 6.60
N PRO A 102 7.51 40.72 7.14
CA PRO A 102 7.32 40.59 8.58
C PRO A 102 8.65 40.35 9.28
N ILE A 103 8.88 41.05 10.42
CA ILE A 103 10.10 40.95 11.22
C ILE A 103 9.71 40.56 12.63
N PHE A 104 10.33 39.51 13.18
CA PHE A 104 10.09 39.02 14.53
C PHE A 104 11.37 39.09 15.36
N ALA A 105 11.32 39.73 16.50
CA ALA A 105 12.40 39.71 17.49
C ALA A 105 12.13 38.59 18.50
N VAL A 106 13.01 37.57 18.55
CA VAL A 106 12.77 36.37 19.36
C VAL A 106 13.97 35.99 20.22
N SER A 107 13.71 35.29 21.34
CA SER A 107 14.71 34.61 22.15
C SER A 107 14.40 33.12 22.21
N ALA A 108 15.12 32.31 21.43
CA ALA A 108 15.00 30.87 21.48
C ALA A 108 15.36 30.30 22.86
N LYS A 109 16.33 30.91 23.56
CA LYS A 109 16.72 30.53 24.90
C LYS A 109 15.57 30.72 25.87
N ALA A 110 14.95 31.91 25.89
CA ALA A 110 13.85 32.22 26.80
C ALA A 110 12.62 31.32 26.52
N ALA A 111 12.30 31.07 25.23
CA ALA A 111 11.22 30.18 24.85
C ALA A 111 11.48 28.73 25.29
N TYR A 112 12.69 28.22 25.04
CA TYR A 112 13.08 26.87 25.43
C TYR A 112 13.04 26.65 26.94
N GLU A 113 13.62 27.58 27.73
CA GLU A 113 13.60 27.49 29.16
C GLU A 113 12.18 27.60 29.72
N ALA A 114 11.31 28.46 29.15
CA ALA A 114 9.93 28.58 29.53
C ALA A 114 9.13 27.26 29.27
N LYS A 115 9.35 26.64 28.13
CA LYS A 115 8.69 25.35 27.77
C LYS A 115 9.16 24.18 28.64
N ARG A 116 10.36 24.26 29.21
CA ARG A 116 10.91 23.22 30.10
C ARG A 116 10.61 23.44 31.58
N ALA A 117 10.21 24.64 31.96
CA ALA A 117 9.87 24.93 33.35
C ALA A 117 8.63 24.12 33.79
N THR A 118 8.66 23.70 35.06
CA THR A 118 7.52 23.00 35.69
C THR A 118 7.18 23.76 36.99
N PRO A 119 6.02 24.46 37.02
CA PRO A 119 5.03 24.64 35.97
C PRO A 119 5.52 25.45 34.76
N PHE A 120 4.83 25.34 33.62
CA PHE A 120 5.14 26.10 32.41
C PHE A 120 5.19 27.61 32.64
N ALA A 121 6.31 28.25 32.30
CA ALA A 121 6.52 29.67 32.54
C ALA A 121 5.90 30.54 31.44
N LYS A 122 4.57 30.68 31.47
CA LYS A 122 3.78 31.33 30.42
C LYS A 122 4.26 32.75 30.10
N ASP A 123 4.50 33.60 31.12
CA ASP A 123 4.90 34.98 30.92
C ASP A 123 6.28 35.12 30.26
N ARG A 124 7.22 34.21 30.58
CA ARG A 124 8.52 34.17 29.94
C ARG A 124 8.41 33.74 28.50
N TYR A 125 7.52 32.77 28.22
CA TYR A 125 7.25 32.31 26.87
C TYR A 125 6.62 33.43 26.00
N LEU A 126 5.64 34.16 26.53
CA LEU A 126 5.03 35.29 25.83
C LEU A 126 6.07 36.39 25.52
N ARG A 127 6.95 36.72 26.46
CA ARG A 127 8.02 37.74 26.28
C ARG A 127 9.14 37.28 25.32
N SER A 128 9.21 35.98 24.98
CA SER A 128 10.24 35.46 24.09
C SER A 128 10.02 35.81 22.59
N GLY A 129 8.86 36.36 22.22
CA GLY A 129 8.46 36.60 20.84
C GLY A 129 8.12 35.33 20.01
N TYR A 130 8.32 34.16 20.60
CA TYR A 130 8.05 32.90 19.92
C TYR A 130 6.57 32.64 19.64
N PRO A 131 5.61 32.97 20.52
CA PRO A 131 4.19 32.77 20.23
C PRO A 131 3.73 33.44 18.94
N GLU A 132 4.19 34.68 18.70
CA GLU A 132 3.84 35.44 17.49
C GLU A 132 4.45 34.82 16.25
N LEU A 133 5.70 34.36 16.33
CA LEU A 133 6.37 33.68 15.26
C LEU A 133 5.72 32.33 14.94
N GLU A 134 5.40 31.52 15.95
CA GLU A 134 4.72 30.21 15.76
C GLU A 134 3.33 30.40 15.12
N ASP A 135 2.56 31.38 15.56
CA ASP A 135 1.26 31.73 15.00
C ASP A 135 1.37 32.20 13.53
N PHE A 136 2.36 33.07 13.26
CA PHE A 136 2.65 33.50 11.88
C PHE A 136 3.00 32.33 10.96
N ILE A 137 3.90 31.43 11.37
CA ILE A 137 4.29 30.25 10.59
C ILE A 137 3.07 29.35 10.35
N SER A 138 2.29 29.08 11.40
CA SER A 138 1.09 28.24 11.29
C SER A 138 0.10 28.79 10.28
N ARG A 139 -0.27 30.07 10.41
CA ARG A 139 -1.18 30.72 9.46
C ARG A 139 -0.61 30.78 8.05
N ARG A 140 0.67 31.11 7.90
CA ARG A 140 1.28 31.30 6.59
C ARG A 140 1.47 29.99 5.81
N VAL A 141 1.83 28.91 6.50
CA VAL A 141 2.14 27.62 5.89
C VAL A 141 0.94 26.69 5.89
N CYS A 142 0.27 26.52 7.05
CA CYS A 142 -0.80 25.52 7.18
C CYS A 142 -2.15 26.01 6.62
N GLU A 143 -2.42 27.31 6.65
CA GLU A 143 -3.70 27.90 6.27
C GLU A 143 -3.64 28.62 4.91
N SER A 144 -2.51 28.54 4.17
CA SER A 144 -2.40 29.26 2.90
C SER A 144 -3.42 28.74 1.88
N PRO A 145 -4.11 29.65 1.14
CA PRO A 145 -5.05 29.25 0.09
C PRO A 145 -4.40 28.37 -0.97
N ALA A 146 -3.17 28.68 -1.38
CA ALA A 146 -2.41 27.90 -2.35
C ALA A 146 -2.16 26.45 -1.89
N ARG A 147 -1.87 26.25 -0.59
CA ARG A 147 -1.71 24.93 -0.02
C ARG A 147 -3.03 24.15 0.01
N ARG A 148 -4.12 24.80 0.38
CA ARG A 148 -5.46 24.19 0.34
C ARG A 148 -5.81 23.72 -1.05
N GLU A 149 -5.65 24.57 -2.06
CA GLU A 149 -5.88 24.23 -3.47
C GLU A 149 -5.00 23.05 -3.93
N LEU A 150 -3.72 23.05 -3.57
CA LEU A 150 -2.80 21.97 -3.88
C LEU A 150 -3.20 20.65 -3.23
N LEU A 151 -3.58 20.69 -1.94
CA LEU A 151 -4.06 19.52 -1.20
C LEU A 151 -5.38 18.99 -1.76
N GLU A 152 -6.31 19.86 -2.14
CA GLU A 152 -7.55 19.47 -2.80
C GLU A 152 -7.28 18.81 -4.17
N LYS A 153 -6.35 19.35 -4.94
CA LYS A 153 -5.92 18.75 -6.21
C LYS A 153 -5.31 17.37 -6.02
N TRP A 154 -4.42 17.20 -5.04
CA TRP A 154 -3.83 15.91 -4.72
C TRP A 154 -4.86 14.92 -4.20
N ARG A 155 -5.77 15.37 -3.35
CA ARG A 155 -6.89 14.55 -2.87
C ARG A 155 -7.76 14.06 -4.02
N ALA A 156 -8.09 14.93 -4.97
CA ALA A 156 -8.87 14.57 -6.16
C ALA A 156 -8.12 13.57 -7.06
N GLN A 157 -6.82 13.76 -7.26
CA GLN A 157 -5.98 12.82 -8.01
C GLN A 157 -5.89 11.45 -7.33
N ALA A 158 -5.68 11.43 -6.01
CA ALA A 158 -5.65 10.19 -5.23
C ALA A 158 -6.99 9.45 -5.27
N ALA A 159 -8.11 10.16 -5.15
CA ALA A 159 -9.44 9.58 -5.26
C ALA A 159 -9.69 8.98 -6.66
N THR A 160 -9.22 9.65 -7.71
CA THR A 160 -9.31 9.13 -9.08
C THR A 160 -8.46 7.86 -9.26
N ALA A 161 -7.23 7.84 -8.74
CA ALA A 161 -6.36 6.68 -8.79
C ALA A 161 -6.95 5.48 -8.02
N LEU A 162 -7.51 5.72 -6.83
CA LEU A 162 -8.18 4.69 -6.05
C LEU A 162 -9.37 4.09 -6.81
N ARG A 163 -10.19 4.92 -7.45
CA ARG A 163 -11.33 4.44 -8.24
C ARG A 163 -10.91 3.55 -9.40
N ILE A 164 -9.82 3.90 -10.10
CA ILE A 164 -9.28 3.06 -11.17
C ILE A 164 -8.85 1.68 -10.64
N VAL A 165 -8.25 1.64 -9.44
CA VAL A 165 -7.85 0.37 -8.80
C VAL A 165 -9.08 -0.43 -8.37
N GLU A 166 -10.09 0.21 -7.79
CA GLU A 166 -11.35 -0.41 -7.39
C GLU A 166 -12.07 -1.02 -8.59
N ASP A 167 -12.24 -0.26 -9.68
CA ASP A 167 -12.84 -0.74 -10.93
C ASP A 167 -12.09 -1.97 -11.49
N ARG A 168 -10.75 -1.96 -11.41
CA ARG A 168 -9.92 -3.07 -11.86
C ARG A 168 -10.09 -4.33 -10.99
N ILE A 169 -10.17 -4.16 -9.69
CA ILE A 169 -10.42 -5.26 -8.75
C ILE A 169 -11.81 -5.86 -9.01
N GLU A 170 -12.82 -5.02 -9.21
CA GLU A 170 -14.18 -5.47 -9.52
C GLU A 170 -14.24 -6.28 -10.84
N GLU A 171 -13.57 -5.78 -11.88
CA GLU A 171 -13.48 -6.49 -13.17
C GLU A 171 -12.80 -7.87 -13.01
N GLN A 172 -11.69 -7.93 -12.29
CA GLN A 172 -10.99 -9.19 -12.01
C GLN A 172 -11.84 -10.14 -11.18
N THR A 173 -12.54 -9.64 -10.17
CA THR A 173 -13.43 -10.43 -9.33
C THR A 173 -14.58 -11.03 -10.15
N ARG A 174 -15.20 -10.24 -11.03
CA ARG A 174 -16.24 -10.75 -11.96
C ARG A 174 -15.71 -11.85 -12.89
N THR A 175 -14.49 -11.68 -13.39
CA THR A 175 -13.84 -12.68 -14.24
C THR A 175 -13.59 -13.99 -13.50
N LEU A 176 -13.09 -13.91 -12.25
CA LEU A 176 -12.89 -15.07 -11.39
C LEU A 176 -14.21 -15.80 -11.09
N HIS A 177 -15.25 -15.09 -10.74
CA HIS A 177 -16.57 -15.71 -10.51
C HIS A 177 -17.17 -16.36 -11.77
N HIS A 178 -16.83 -15.84 -12.95
CA HIS A 178 -17.23 -16.52 -14.20
C HIS A 178 -16.43 -17.81 -14.42
N GLN A 179 -15.15 -17.79 -14.12
CA GLN A 179 -14.28 -18.99 -14.21
C GLN A 179 -14.69 -20.06 -13.21
N ASP A 180 -15.00 -19.70 -11.97
CA ASP A 180 -15.49 -20.62 -10.94
C ASP A 180 -16.78 -21.32 -11.40
N ARG A 181 -17.78 -20.58 -11.89
CA ARG A 181 -19.01 -21.17 -12.42
C ARG A 181 -18.77 -22.10 -13.60
N PHE A 182 -17.79 -21.79 -14.45
CA PHE A 182 -17.42 -22.66 -15.56
C PHE A 182 -16.75 -23.96 -15.08
N LEU A 183 -15.93 -23.89 -14.03
CA LEU A 183 -15.34 -25.06 -13.41
C LEU A 183 -16.41 -25.95 -12.75
N ASP A 184 -17.34 -25.37 -12.00
CA ASP A 184 -18.48 -26.08 -11.38
C ASP A 184 -19.31 -26.82 -12.44
N GLN A 185 -19.52 -26.21 -13.62
CA GLN A 185 -20.23 -26.85 -14.73
C GLN A 185 -19.45 -28.04 -15.27
N ILE A 186 -18.13 -27.91 -15.49
CA ILE A 186 -17.28 -29.02 -15.97
C ILE A 186 -17.26 -30.16 -14.94
N GLU A 187 -17.15 -29.86 -13.66
CA GLU A 187 -17.21 -30.89 -12.61
C GLU A 187 -18.54 -31.65 -12.65
N GLY A 188 -19.66 -30.94 -12.80
CA GLY A 188 -20.98 -31.55 -12.95
C GLY A 188 -21.09 -32.44 -14.20
N GLU A 189 -20.52 -32.04 -15.32
CA GLU A 189 -20.47 -32.84 -16.54
C GLU A 189 -19.60 -34.10 -16.37
N ILE A 190 -18.45 -33.99 -15.73
CA ILE A 190 -17.57 -35.12 -15.39
C ILE A 190 -18.29 -36.13 -14.49
N ASP A 191 -18.97 -35.68 -13.47
CA ASP A 191 -19.71 -36.54 -12.55
C ASP A 191 -20.84 -37.28 -13.30
N THR A 192 -21.54 -36.59 -14.19
CA THR A 192 -22.59 -37.21 -15.01
C THR A 192 -22.02 -38.29 -15.91
N ILE A 193 -20.90 -38.03 -16.59
CA ILE A 193 -20.22 -39.00 -17.44
C ILE A 193 -19.72 -40.20 -16.62
N ARG A 194 -19.18 -39.94 -15.43
CA ARG A 194 -18.73 -41.00 -14.51
C ARG A 194 -19.88 -41.91 -14.11
N GLU A 195 -21.03 -41.38 -13.73
CA GLU A 195 -22.20 -42.15 -13.35
C GLU A 195 -22.73 -43.00 -14.54
N GLN A 196 -22.80 -42.41 -15.72
CA GLN A 196 -23.21 -43.12 -16.92
C GLN A 196 -22.24 -44.26 -17.25
N PHE A 197 -20.93 -44.04 -17.13
CA PHE A 197 -19.91 -45.03 -17.35
C PHE A 197 -20.01 -46.20 -16.37
N VAL A 198 -20.11 -45.89 -15.08
CA VAL A 198 -20.28 -46.92 -14.03
C VAL A 198 -21.55 -47.71 -14.22
N SER A 199 -22.67 -47.06 -14.59
CA SER A 199 -23.92 -47.75 -14.87
C SER A 199 -23.82 -48.69 -16.07
N ARG A 200 -23.22 -48.24 -17.16
CA ARG A 200 -22.98 -49.09 -18.36
C ARG A 200 -22.05 -50.29 -18.06
N LEU A 201 -20.97 -50.03 -17.32
CA LEU A 201 -20.02 -51.07 -16.93
C LEU A 201 -20.70 -52.12 -16.04
N SER A 202 -21.48 -51.71 -15.06
CA SER A 202 -22.20 -52.61 -14.19
C SER A 202 -23.24 -53.46 -14.94
N HIS A 203 -23.91 -52.86 -15.94
CA HIS A 203 -24.84 -53.60 -16.83
C HIS A 203 -24.10 -54.66 -17.65
N HIS A 204 -22.96 -54.33 -18.23
CA HIS A 204 -22.16 -55.29 -19.02
C HIS A 204 -21.60 -56.41 -18.12
N LEU A 205 -21.10 -56.08 -16.92
CA LEU A 205 -20.61 -57.04 -15.97
C LEU A 205 -21.72 -57.99 -15.48
N SER A 206 -22.93 -57.46 -15.24
CA SER A 206 -24.07 -58.32 -14.85
C SER A 206 -24.48 -59.29 -15.99
N GLY A 207 -24.43 -58.82 -17.25
CA GLY A 207 -24.66 -59.69 -18.42
C GLY A 207 -23.62 -60.83 -18.49
N VAL A 208 -22.34 -60.50 -18.33
CA VAL A 208 -21.27 -61.52 -18.30
C VAL A 208 -21.49 -62.51 -17.12
N ALA A 209 -21.81 -62.02 -15.94
CA ALA A 209 -22.07 -62.84 -14.76
C ALA A 209 -23.30 -63.77 -14.93
N GLU A 210 -24.29 -63.30 -15.70
CA GLU A 210 -25.46 -64.14 -16.03
C GLU A 210 -25.10 -65.26 -17.00
N VAL A 211 -24.30 -64.97 -18.03
CA VAL A 211 -23.77 -65.98 -18.97
C VAL A 211 -23.00 -67.04 -18.19
N PHE A 212 -22.08 -66.64 -17.31
CA PHE A 212 -21.31 -67.56 -16.47
C PHE A 212 -22.21 -68.43 -15.57
N ARG A 213 -23.22 -67.84 -14.94
CA ARG A 213 -24.19 -68.60 -14.13
C ARG A 213 -24.98 -69.61 -14.94
N ASN A 214 -25.43 -69.22 -16.12
CA ASN A 214 -26.20 -70.11 -16.99
C ASN A 214 -25.33 -71.30 -17.47
N GLU A 215 -24.08 -71.02 -17.87
CA GLU A 215 -23.17 -72.07 -18.29
C GLU A 215 -22.76 -72.98 -17.09
N ALA A 216 -22.53 -72.43 -15.91
CA ALA A 216 -22.25 -73.21 -14.72
C ALA A 216 -23.44 -74.11 -14.33
N ALA A 217 -24.67 -73.60 -14.43
CA ALA A 217 -25.89 -74.36 -14.19
C ALA A 217 -26.06 -75.48 -15.24
N TRP A 218 -25.77 -75.20 -16.51
CA TRP A 218 -25.79 -76.22 -17.58
C TRP A 218 -24.73 -77.32 -17.34
N VAL A 219 -23.47 -76.90 -17.03
CA VAL A 219 -22.38 -77.83 -16.68
C VAL A 219 -22.78 -78.75 -15.53
N SER A 220 -23.30 -78.15 -14.45
CA SER A 220 -23.78 -78.88 -13.28
C SER A 220 -24.85 -79.89 -13.65
N LYS A 221 -25.82 -79.51 -14.51
CA LYS A 221 -26.91 -80.42 -14.95
C LYS A 221 -26.39 -81.57 -15.79
N VAL A 222 -25.44 -81.30 -16.71
CA VAL A 222 -24.77 -82.29 -17.53
C VAL A 222 -23.98 -83.30 -16.67
N LEU A 223 -23.18 -82.74 -15.69
CA LEU A 223 -22.40 -83.54 -14.76
C LEU A 223 -23.34 -84.45 -13.90
N THR A 224 -24.40 -83.87 -13.33
CA THR A 224 -25.34 -84.64 -12.51
C THR A 224 -26.03 -85.74 -13.31
N ARG A 225 -26.43 -85.43 -14.55
CA ARG A 225 -27.13 -86.39 -15.38
C ARG A 225 -26.22 -87.52 -15.88
N ARG A 226 -24.94 -87.23 -16.06
CA ARG A 226 -23.97 -88.20 -16.61
C ARG A 226 -23.16 -88.96 -15.56
N LEU A 227 -22.85 -88.28 -14.45
CA LEU A 227 -22.06 -88.83 -13.31
C LEU A 227 -22.89 -89.21 -12.09
N GLY A 228 -24.21 -89.11 -12.15
CA GLY A 228 -25.13 -89.60 -11.14
C GLY A 228 -25.02 -91.10 -10.92
N ALA A 229 -25.47 -91.50 -9.75
CA ALA A 229 -25.30 -92.90 -9.28
C ALA A 229 -25.82 -93.95 -10.31
N LEU A 230 -26.98 -93.76 -10.95
CA LEU A 230 -27.55 -94.66 -11.91
C LEU A 230 -26.72 -94.80 -13.20
N PRO A 231 -26.30 -93.74 -13.88
CA PRO A 231 -25.42 -93.80 -15.07
C PRO A 231 -24.04 -94.39 -14.71
N SER A 232 -23.49 -94.13 -13.53
CA SER A 232 -22.21 -94.71 -13.09
C SER A 232 -22.24 -96.21 -12.93
N ILE A 233 -23.34 -96.74 -12.43
CA ILE A 233 -23.56 -98.21 -12.27
C ILE A 233 -23.64 -98.87 -13.66
N VAL A 234 -24.37 -98.28 -14.60
CA VAL A 234 -24.48 -98.80 -15.95
C VAL A 234 -23.12 -98.81 -16.69
N ARG A 235 -22.27 -97.83 -16.46
CA ARG A 235 -20.93 -97.75 -17.10
C ARG A 235 -19.93 -98.77 -16.60
N LEU A 236 -20.07 -99.23 -15.40
CA LEU A 236 -19.26 -100.34 -14.87
C LEU A 236 -19.37 -101.58 -15.71
N PHE A 237 -20.48 -101.70 -16.51
CA PHE A 237 -20.78 -102.86 -17.30
C PHE A 237 -20.57 -102.62 -18.81
N THR A 238 -20.48 -101.31 -19.32
CA THR A 238 -20.47 -100.98 -20.70
C THR A 238 -19.18 -100.36 -21.23
N GLY A 239 -18.17 -100.12 -20.42
CA GLY A 239 -16.91 -99.41 -20.76
C GLY A 239 -17.06 -97.90 -20.74
N ASP A 240 -15.99 -97.15 -20.29
CA ASP A 240 -16.04 -95.72 -20.05
C ASP A 240 -15.53 -94.89 -21.27
N ARG A 241 -16.45 -94.24 -21.99
CA ARG A 241 -16.17 -93.27 -23.03
C ARG A 241 -16.58 -91.88 -22.65
N THR A 242 -16.80 -91.63 -21.38
CA THR A 242 -17.39 -90.39 -20.84
C THR A 242 -16.52 -89.15 -21.06
N GLY A 243 -15.21 -89.34 -21.01
CA GLY A 243 -14.27 -88.16 -21.19
C GLY A 243 -14.39 -87.60 -22.59
N GLN A 244 -14.39 -88.40 -23.65
CA GLN A 244 -14.49 -87.96 -25.04
C GLN A 244 -15.87 -87.37 -25.39
N GLU A 245 -16.95 -87.96 -24.85
CA GLU A 245 -18.32 -87.44 -25.08
C GLU A 245 -18.56 -86.11 -24.27
N MET A 246 -17.92 -85.91 -23.13
CA MET A 246 -17.99 -84.68 -22.43
C MET A 246 -17.19 -83.58 -23.09
N GLU A 247 -16.00 -83.87 -23.59
CA GLU A 247 -15.17 -82.95 -24.36
C GLU A 247 -15.88 -82.40 -25.58
N SER A 248 -16.51 -83.31 -26.38
CA SER A 248 -17.28 -82.92 -27.55
C SER A 248 -18.48 -82.02 -27.22
N LEU A 249 -19.21 -82.31 -26.17
CA LEU A 249 -20.34 -81.49 -25.70
C LEU A 249 -19.91 -80.09 -25.19
N PHE A 250 -18.76 -79.99 -24.54
CA PHE A 250 -18.19 -78.70 -24.12
C PHE A 250 -17.71 -77.90 -25.32
N VAL A 251 -17.05 -78.55 -26.33
CA VAL A 251 -16.58 -77.84 -27.53
C VAL A 251 -17.75 -77.33 -28.35
N GLU A 252 -18.81 -78.12 -28.54
CA GLU A 252 -20.02 -77.76 -29.30
C GLU A 252 -20.78 -76.59 -28.60
N ARG A 253 -20.67 -76.44 -27.29
CA ARG A 253 -21.32 -75.37 -26.53
C ARG A 253 -20.55 -74.06 -26.56
N LEU A 254 -19.23 -74.14 -26.76
CA LEU A 254 -18.35 -72.97 -26.76
C LEU A 254 -18.19 -72.32 -28.19
N GLN A 255 -18.63 -72.98 -29.21
CA GLN A 255 -18.78 -72.40 -30.55
C GLN A 255 -20.12 -71.68 -30.69
#